data_223dcb5b70a7d1b07d298976fbeca3bf
#
_entry.id   223dcb5b70a7d1b07d298976fbeca3bf
#
_cell.length_a   1.000
_cell.length_b   1.000
_cell.length_c   1.000
_cell.angle_alpha   90.00
_cell.angle_beta   90.00
_cell.angle_gamma   90.00
#
_symmetry.space_group_name_H-M   'P 1'
#
loop_
_entity.id
_entity.type
_entity.pdbx_description
1 polymer ?
#
loop_
_entity_poly.entity_id
_entity_poly.type
_entity_poly.pdbx_seq_one_letter_code
_entity_poly.pdbx_strand_id
1 'polypeptide(L)'
;MSLIIIYGARLPVVRVGRMAGQYAKPRSKPYETITLPSGETKEVLSFRGDVVNSAEVDDRSPDPERLLSAYFHAAATLNYTRGCLASGIADLHTPGTWRFHHVQSKSLQQEFERIADAISDALDFMKTVGADPTGDSNVLNTVDFFTSHESLILEFEHALTRDTPQGSYDLSAHTVWLGDRTRQPDGAHVEFARHVRNPIGVKVGPSMKPEELITLLDTVNPHVQKGHVTLITRYGESKVKDLLPEHIKAVQNSKHAKAVIWCCDPMHGNTVTSPSDPKLKTRMFSAIVSELTSCLQIHASLGSVMGGVHLELTGDEGVTECMGGSMELSDEDLKRCYLTHCDPRLNYEQSLDIAFLISDVLKSQRRGIPVNNALSQALLRSNRVEGNP
;
A
#
# COMPACT_ATOMS: atom_id res chain seq x y z
N MET A 1 3.03 7.71 -9.81
CA MET A 1 2.11 6.54 -9.79
C MET A 1 0.67 6.90 -10.16
N SER A 2 -0.04 7.72 -9.40
CA SER A 2 -1.47 7.96 -9.65
C SER A 2 -1.78 8.46 -11.06
N LEU A 3 -1.01 9.40 -11.60
CA LEU A 3 -1.22 9.91 -12.95
C LEU A 3 -1.04 8.84 -14.03
N ILE A 4 -0.03 7.98 -13.88
CA ILE A 4 0.22 6.85 -14.78
C ILE A 4 -0.97 5.90 -14.79
N ILE A 5 -1.50 5.56 -13.60
CA ILE A 5 -2.65 4.67 -13.45
C ILE A 5 -3.92 5.32 -14.02
N ILE A 6 -4.17 6.60 -13.73
CA ILE A 6 -5.29 7.36 -14.28
C ILE A 6 -5.23 7.36 -15.82
N TYR A 7 -4.05 7.57 -16.40
CA TYR A 7 -3.85 7.55 -17.85
C TYR A 7 -4.23 6.20 -18.46
N GLY A 8 -3.81 5.09 -17.84
CA GLY A 8 -4.14 3.74 -18.30
C GLY A 8 -5.61 3.37 -18.09
N ALA A 9 -6.09 3.50 -16.86
CA ALA A 9 -7.43 3.09 -16.46
C ALA A 9 -8.53 4.01 -16.99
N ARG A 10 -8.25 5.30 -17.15
CA ARG A 10 -9.28 6.35 -17.36
C ARG A 10 -10.31 6.41 -16.22
N LEU A 11 -9.86 6.12 -15.01
CA LEU A 11 -10.63 6.17 -13.77
C LEU A 11 -9.91 7.05 -12.75
N PRO A 12 -10.65 7.73 -11.85
CA PRO A 12 -10.03 8.47 -10.76
C PRO A 12 -9.31 7.52 -9.80
N VAL A 13 -8.26 8.00 -9.16
CA VAL A 13 -7.51 7.28 -8.13
C VAL A 13 -7.68 7.99 -6.80
N VAL A 14 -8.17 7.26 -5.79
CA VAL A 14 -8.18 7.70 -4.40
C VAL A 14 -6.80 7.43 -3.80
N ARG A 15 -6.18 8.46 -3.20
CA ARG A 15 -4.85 8.39 -2.61
C ARG A 15 -4.98 8.38 -1.10
N VAL A 16 -4.51 7.29 -0.50
CA VAL A 16 -4.55 7.10 0.95
C VAL A 16 -3.14 6.81 1.44
N GLY A 17 -2.61 7.64 2.30
CA GLY A 17 -1.27 7.48 2.86
C GLY A 17 -1.28 7.23 4.36
N ARG A 18 -0.32 6.46 4.86
CA ARG A 18 -0.09 6.32 6.28
C ARG A 18 0.78 7.48 6.77
N MET A 19 0.32 8.17 7.82
CA MET A 19 1.11 9.27 8.40
C MET A 19 2.25 8.71 9.26
N ALA A 20 3.42 9.32 9.12
CA ALA A 20 4.54 9.09 10.03
C ALA A 20 4.12 9.39 11.48
N GLY A 21 4.73 8.72 12.44
CA GLY A 21 4.41 8.87 13.86
C GLY A 21 3.26 7.99 14.35
N GLN A 22 2.50 7.35 13.47
CA GLN A 22 1.46 6.38 13.86
C GLN A 22 1.95 4.93 13.66
N TYR A 23 3.23 4.69 13.90
CA TYR A 23 3.83 3.38 13.75
C TYR A 23 3.80 2.60 15.05
N ALA A 24 2.84 1.68 15.14
CA ALA A 24 2.84 0.60 16.11
C ALA A 24 3.04 -0.73 15.39
N LYS A 25 3.72 -1.68 16.03
CA LYS A 25 3.92 -3.03 15.51
C LYS A 25 3.27 -4.05 16.42
N PRO A 26 2.33 -4.88 15.92
CA PRO A 26 1.86 -6.02 16.67
C PRO A 26 3.00 -7.02 16.84
N ARG A 27 3.23 -7.48 18.07
CA ARG A 27 4.26 -8.48 18.40
C ARG A 27 3.62 -9.69 19.05
N SER A 28 3.98 -10.89 18.57
CA SER A 28 3.50 -12.15 19.14
C SER A 28 4.19 -12.49 20.46
N LYS A 29 5.41 -11.97 20.67
CA LYS A 29 6.21 -12.21 21.88
C LYS A 29 6.51 -10.89 22.59
N PRO A 30 6.44 -10.84 23.92
CA PRO A 30 6.77 -9.64 24.70
C PRO A 30 8.28 -9.33 24.69
N TYR A 31 9.12 -10.33 24.47
CA TYR A 31 10.60 -10.21 24.43
C TYR A 31 11.15 -10.70 23.10
N GLU A 32 12.30 -10.16 22.72
CA GLU A 32 13.09 -10.58 21.58
C GLU A 32 14.58 -10.74 21.98
N THR A 33 15.27 -11.71 21.36
CA THR A 33 16.71 -11.92 21.58
C THR A 33 17.48 -11.16 20.51
N ILE A 34 18.37 -10.29 20.92
CA ILE A 34 19.26 -9.54 20.05
C ILE A 34 20.71 -9.95 20.27
N THR A 35 21.51 -9.89 19.20
CA THR A 35 22.95 -10.12 19.27
C THR A 35 23.67 -8.77 19.29
N LEU A 36 24.39 -8.50 20.36
CA LEU A 36 25.19 -7.29 20.53
C LEU A 36 26.41 -7.31 19.56
N PRO A 37 27.04 -6.16 19.30
CA PRO A 37 28.28 -6.10 18.52
C PRO A 37 29.42 -6.96 19.11
N SER A 38 29.36 -7.23 20.42
CA SER A 38 30.29 -8.15 21.11
C SER A 38 30.10 -9.63 20.75
N GLY A 39 29.01 -10.00 20.07
CA GLY A 39 28.61 -11.39 19.83
C GLY A 39 27.75 -11.99 20.95
N GLU A 40 27.57 -11.29 22.06
CA GLU A 40 26.73 -11.72 23.18
C GLU A 40 25.27 -11.55 22.83
N THR A 41 24.40 -12.48 23.28
CA THR A 41 22.93 -12.37 23.11
C THR A 41 22.30 -11.82 24.38
N LYS A 42 21.39 -10.87 24.20
CA LYS A 42 20.62 -10.24 25.28
C LYS A 42 19.11 -10.37 24.99
N GLU A 43 18.34 -10.78 25.97
CA GLU A 43 16.88 -10.74 25.90
C GLU A 43 16.39 -9.35 26.34
N VAL A 44 15.61 -8.70 25.48
CA VAL A 44 15.05 -7.36 25.71
C VAL A 44 13.58 -7.33 25.36
N LEU A 45 12.85 -6.32 25.84
CA LEU A 45 11.47 -6.08 25.40
C LEU A 45 11.43 -5.93 23.89
N SER A 46 10.43 -6.51 23.25
CA SER A 46 10.25 -6.39 21.81
C SER A 46 10.03 -4.93 21.40
N PHE A 47 10.65 -4.53 20.30
CA PHE A 47 10.37 -3.24 19.68
C PHE A 47 8.93 -3.23 19.13
N ARG A 48 8.07 -2.37 19.66
CA ARG A 48 6.65 -2.27 19.33
C ARG A 48 6.30 -1.09 18.43
N GLY A 49 7.32 -0.45 17.88
CA GLY A 49 7.21 0.75 17.05
C GLY A 49 7.50 2.02 17.85
N ASP A 50 7.90 3.05 17.14
CA ASP A 50 8.37 4.32 17.73
C ASP A 50 7.34 5.01 18.62
N VAL A 51 6.05 4.75 18.39
CA VAL A 51 4.96 5.30 19.22
C VAL A 51 4.85 4.62 20.59
N VAL A 52 5.52 3.50 20.80
CA VAL A 52 5.46 2.71 22.05
C VAL A 52 6.78 2.74 22.78
N ASN A 53 7.89 2.40 22.09
CA ASN A 53 9.20 2.30 22.70
C ASN A 53 10.32 2.54 21.66
N SER A 54 11.54 2.73 22.16
CA SER A 54 12.71 2.97 21.31
C SER A 54 13.16 1.71 20.55
N ALA A 55 13.79 1.91 19.39
CA ALA A 55 14.53 0.88 18.70
C ALA A 55 15.86 0.55 19.39
N GLU A 56 16.36 1.46 20.24
CA GLU A 56 17.59 1.28 20.98
C GLU A 56 17.48 0.15 22.01
N VAL A 57 18.53 -0.67 22.10
CA VAL A 57 18.55 -1.88 22.91
C VAL A 57 18.37 -1.61 24.41
N ASP A 58 18.94 -0.53 24.91
CA ASP A 58 18.95 -0.18 26.33
C ASP A 58 17.76 0.73 26.73
N ASP A 59 16.92 1.12 25.75
CA ASP A 59 15.75 1.98 25.96
C ASP A 59 14.47 1.36 25.37
N ARG A 60 14.14 0.15 25.83
CA ARG A 60 12.97 -0.63 25.33
C ARG A 60 11.73 -0.51 26.21
N SER A 61 11.79 0.29 27.27
CA SER A 61 10.61 0.53 28.11
C SER A 61 9.55 1.31 27.34
N PRO A 62 8.26 0.95 27.45
CA PRO A 62 7.19 1.76 26.91
C PRO A 62 7.18 3.16 27.52
N ASP A 63 7.02 4.18 26.66
CA ASP A 63 7.02 5.57 27.05
C ASP A 63 5.78 6.27 26.46
N PRO A 64 4.80 6.71 27.29
CA PRO A 64 3.60 7.40 26.83
C PRO A 64 3.86 8.72 26.10
N GLU A 65 4.96 9.41 26.41
CA GLU A 65 5.33 10.68 25.74
C GLU A 65 5.62 10.47 24.26
N ARG A 66 6.06 9.27 23.86
CA ARG A 66 6.25 8.91 22.46
C ARG A 66 4.94 8.93 21.68
N LEU A 67 3.85 8.49 22.30
CA LEU A 67 2.52 8.50 21.67
C LEU A 67 2.02 9.92 21.46
N LEU A 68 2.23 10.82 22.43
CA LEU A 68 1.91 12.23 22.32
C LEU A 68 2.76 12.91 21.24
N SER A 69 4.06 12.65 21.22
CA SER A 69 4.97 13.14 20.18
C SER A 69 4.54 12.67 18.79
N ALA A 70 4.15 11.39 18.65
CA ALA A 70 3.65 10.82 17.41
C ALA A 70 2.40 11.55 16.89
N TYR A 71 1.48 11.93 17.78
CA TYR A 71 0.30 12.72 17.42
C TYR A 71 0.70 14.07 16.79
N PHE A 72 1.62 14.80 17.42
CA PHE A 72 2.07 16.09 16.90
C PHE A 72 2.84 15.94 15.57
N HIS A 73 3.68 14.92 15.44
CA HIS A 73 4.37 14.64 14.19
C HIS A 73 3.39 14.28 13.07
N ALA A 74 2.37 13.47 13.34
CA ALA A 74 1.35 13.11 12.36
C ALA A 74 0.57 14.34 11.90
N ALA A 75 0.16 15.21 12.85
CA ALA A 75 -0.57 16.44 12.53
C ALA A 75 0.29 17.42 11.72
N ALA A 76 1.55 17.63 12.11
CA ALA A 76 2.49 18.50 11.38
C ALA A 76 2.76 17.97 9.96
N THR A 77 3.00 16.66 9.82
CA THR A 77 3.22 16.02 8.51
C THR A 77 2.01 16.17 7.60
N LEU A 78 0.81 15.95 8.11
CA LEU A 78 -0.42 16.11 7.32
C LEU A 78 -0.62 17.56 6.87
N ASN A 79 -0.41 18.53 7.78
CA ASN A 79 -0.52 19.94 7.43
C ASN A 79 0.53 20.37 6.41
N TYR A 80 1.77 19.90 6.55
CA TYR A 80 2.82 20.13 5.56
C TYR A 80 2.46 19.54 4.19
N THR A 81 2.00 18.29 4.17
CA THR A 81 1.55 17.63 2.93
C THR A 81 0.41 18.41 2.26
N ARG A 82 -0.58 18.86 3.02
CA ARG A 82 -1.69 19.69 2.50
C ARG A 82 -1.16 21.04 1.96
N GLY A 83 -0.24 21.68 2.66
CA GLY A 83 0.41 22.91 2.21
C GLY A 83 1.16 22.71 0.88
N CYS A 84 1.94 21.62 0.76
CA CYS A 84 2.61 21.26 -0.47
C CYS A 84 1.62 21.00 -1.63
N LEU A 85 0.55 20.27 -1.38
CA LEU A 85 -0.48 20.00 -2.39
C LEU A 85 -1.17 21.29 -2.84
N ALA A 86 -1.49 22.19 -1.91
CA ALA A 86 -2.09 23.48 -2.22
C ALA A 86 -1.13 24.43 -2.97
N SER A 87 0.18 24.26 -2.79
CA SER A 87 1.21 25.05 -3.52
C SER A 87 1.53 24.53 -4.92
N GLY A 88 0.86 23.46 -5.37
CA GLY A 88 1.03 22.93 -6.73
C GLY A 88 2.14 21.89 -6.88
N ILE A 89 2.70 21.31 -5.79
CA ILE A 89 3.71 20.25 -5.90
C ILE A 89 3.19 19.00 -6.64
N ALA A 90 1.88 18.81 -6.60
CA ALA A 90 1.18 17.72 -7.29
C ALA A 90 0.51 18.18 -8.59
N ASP A 91 0.93 19.31 -9.14
CA ASP A 91 0.42 19.84 -10.39
C ASP A 91 0.67 18.83 -11.52
N LEU A 92 -0.41 18.46 -12.18
CA LEU A 92 -0.40 17.46 -13.26
C LEU A 92 0.13 18.03 -14.59
N HIS A 93 0.37 19.34 -14.67
CA HIS A 93 0.87 19.99 -15.90
C HIS A 93 2.37 19.77 -16.16
N THR A 94 3.10 19.14 -15.25
CA THR A 94 4.55 18.95 -15.37
C THR A 94 4.99 17.47 -15.37
N PRO A 95 4.45 16.59 -16.23
CA PRO A 95 4.90 15.19 -16.30
C PRO A 95 6.33 15.03 -16.81
N GLY A 96 6.91 16.03 -17.45
CA GLY A 96 8.26 16.02 -17.98
C GLY A 96 9.40 16.01 -16.94
N THR A 97 9.06 16.01 -15.63
CA THR A 97 10.06 15.89 -14.56
C THR A 97 10.43 14.44 -14.21
N TRP A 98 9.74 13.48 -14.80
CA TRP A 98 10.02 12.07 -14.53
C TRP A 98 11.34 11.64 -15.16
N ARG A 99 12.16 10.94 -14.37
CA ARG A 99 13.48 10.47 -14.79
C ARG A 99 13.43 8.95 -14.97
N PHE A 100 13.87 8.46 -16.13
CA PHE A 100 13.86 7.02 -16.46
C PHE A 100 15.26 6.45 -16.71
N HIS A 101 16.33 7.22 -16.41
CA HIS A 101 17.71 6.80 -16.63
C HIS A 101 18.14 5.60 -15.76
N HIS A 102 17.38 5.29 -14.72
CA HIS A 102 17.57 4.12 -13.85
C HIS A 102 17.20 2.81 -14.56
N VAL A 103 16.41 2.87 -15.62
CA VAL A 103 15.93 1.68 -16.33
C VAL A 103 17.06 1.14 -17.21
N GLN A 104 17.54 -0.06 -16.92
CA GLN A 104 18.67 -0.68 -17.64
C GLN A 104 18.30 -1.03 -19.09
N SER A 105 17.08 -1.48 -19.33
CA SER A 105 16.58 -1.79 -20.66
C SER A 105 16.23 -0.52 -21.45
N LYS A 106 16.97 -0.24 -22.52
CA LYS A 106 16.69 0.88 -23.43
C LYS A 106 15.29 0.84 -24.05
N SER A 107 14.79 -0.34 -24.36
CA SER A 107 13.46 -0.50 -24.94
C SER A 107 12.36 -0.16 -23.93
N LEU A 108 12.53 -0.54 -22.68
CA LEU A 108 11.60 -0.23 -21.59
C LEU A 108 11.66 1.25 -21.24
N GLN A 109 12.87 1.84 -21.18
CA GLN A 109 13.05 3.27 -20.97
C GLN A 109 12.31 4.09 -22.06
N GLN A 110 12.49 3.74 -23.34
CA GLN A 110 11.78 4.40 -24.45
C GLN A 110 10.25 4.25 -24.35
N GLU A 111 9.76 3.11 -23.83
CA GLU A 111 8.33 2.94 -23.62
C GLU A 111 7.79 3.83 -22.49
N PHE A 112 8.52 3.97 -21.40
CA PHE A 112 8.17 4.87 -20.29
C PHE A 112 8.19 6.33 -20.73
N GLU A 113 9.23 6.74 -21.46
CA GLU A 113 9.33 8.07 -22.05
C GLU A 113 8.16 8.37 -22.99
N ARG A 114 7.81 7.44 -23.87
CA ARG A 114 6.66 7.58 -24.78
C ARG A 114 5.33 7.73 -24.03
N ILE A 115 5.16 7.06 -22.87
CA ILE A 115 3.95 7.21 -22.06
C ILE A 115 3.92 8.59 -21.40
N ALA A 116 5.05 9.06 -20.90
CA ALA A 116 5.18 10.41 -20.32
C ALA A 116 4.89 11.49 -21.36
N ASP A 117 5.44 11.36 -22.59
CA ASP A 117 5.17 12.27 -23.69
C ASP A 117 3.68 12.27 -24.08
N ALA A 118 3.06 11.11 -24.17
CA ALA A 118 1.64 11.01 -24.50
C ALA A 118 0.72 11.62 -23.41
N ILE A 119 1.16 11.64 -22.15
CA ILE A 119 0.46 12.35 -21.07
C ILE A 119 0.65 13.86 -21.26
N SER A 120 1.87 14.32 -21.55
CA SER A 120 2.16 15.73 -21.85
C SER A 120 1.32 16.25 -23.01
N ASP A 121 1.30 15.52 -24.14
CA ASP A 121 0.51 15.88 -25.32
C ASP A 121 -0.99 15.97 -25.00
N ALA A 122 -1.52 15.05 -24.17
CA ALA A 122 -2.92 15.08 -23.76
C ALA A 122 -3.25 16.32 -22.90
N LEU A 123 -2.33 16.72 -22.00
CA LEU A 123 -2.49 17.92 -21.18
C LEU A 123 -2.39 19.20 -22.04
N ASP A 124 -1.45 19.26 -22.95
CA ASP A 124 -1.29 20.39 -23.89
C ASP A 124 -2.52 20.52 -24.81
N PHE A 125 -3.07 19.40 -25.29
CA PHE A 125 -4.33 19.41 -26.02
C PHE A 125 -5.48 19.96 -25.18
N MET A 126 -5.64 19.53 -23.94
CA MET A 126 -6.69 20.03 -23.03
C MET A 126 -6.55 21.54 -22.82
N LYS A 127 -5.32 22.02 -22.63
CA LYS A 127 -4.98 23.45 -22.50
C LYS A 127 -5.36 24.22 -23.78
N THR A 128 -4.99 23.68 -24.95
CA THR A 128 -5.23 24.32 -26.25
C THR A 128 -6.71 24.50 -26.55
N VAL A 129 -7.55 23.51 -26.19
CA VAL A 129 -9.01 23.59 -26.41
C VAL A 129 -9.75 24.31 -25.28
N GLY A 130 -9.03 24.90 -24.32
CA GLY A 130 -9.64 25.60 -23.18
C GLY A 130 -10.38 24.68 -22.19
N ALA A 131 -10.14 23.37 -22.24
CA ALA A 131 -10.70 22.41 -21.30
C ALA A 131 -9.90 22.38 -19.98
N ASP A 132 -8.78 23.06 -19.92
CA ASP A 132 -7.99 23.34 -18.73
C ASP A 132 -8.06 24.83 -18.42
N PRO A 133 -9.02 25.29 -17.60
CA PRO A 133 -9.11 26.70 -17.24
C PRO A 133 -7.95 27.04 -16.32
N THR A 134 -6.90 27.65 -16.91
CA THR A 134 -5.80 28.24 -16.17
C THR A 134 -6.33 29.34 -15.25
N GLY A 135 -6.46 29.03 -13.97
CA GLY A 135 -6.69 30.02 -12.93
C GLY A 135 -7.77 29.70 -11.90
N ASP A 136 -8.85 28.98 -12.21
CA ASP A 136 -9.96 28.82 -11.26
C ASP A 136 -10.39 27.38 -10.98
N SER A 137 -9.97 26.37 -11.74
CA SER A 137 -10.29 24.98 -11.40
C SER A 137 -9.09 24.31 -10.73
N ASN A 138 -9.18 24.12 -9.42
CA ASN A 138 -8.20 23.38 -8.62
C ASN A 138 -8.09 21.87 -8.98
N VAL A 139 -8.79 21.41 -10.02
CA VAL A 139 -8.92 19.98 -10.32
C VAL A 139 -7.61 19.36 -10.82
N LEU A 140 -6.79 20.11 -11.55
CA LEU A 140 -5.47 19.64 -12.03
C LEU A 140 -4.30 20.15 -11.21
N ASN A 141 -4.50 21.21 -10.41
CA ASN A 141 -3.45 21.85 -9.63
C ASN A 141 -3.27 21.22 -8.24
N THR A 142 -4.26 20.49 -7.76
CA THR A 142 -4.18 19.80 -6.46
C THR A 142 -4.84 18.43 -6.54
N VAL A 143 -4.55 17.60 -5.57
CA VAL A 143 -5.13 16.26 -5.45
C VAL A 143 -5.61 16.03 -4.03
N ASP A 144 -6.72 15.31 -3.90
CA ASP A 144 -7.18 14.84 -2.61
C ASP A 144 -6.21 13.80 -2.05
N PHE A 145 -5.90 13.95 -0.77
CA PHE A 145 -5.05 13.05 -0.03
C PHE A 145 -5.70 12.68 1.30
N PHE A 146 -5.96 11.40 1.47
CA PHE A 146 -6.57 10.83 2.67
C PHE A 146 -5.50 10.11 3.50
N THR A 147 -5.81 9.88 4.77
CA THR A 147 -4.91 9.21 5.70
C THR A 147 -5.50 7.91 6.20
N SER A 148 -4.62 6.96 6.52
CA SER A 148 -5.00 5.68 7.14
C SER A 148 -3.91 5.16 8.06
N HIS A 149 -4.27 4.30 9.00
CA HIS A 149 -3.34 3.48 9.78
C HIS A 149 -4.06 2.26 10.38
N GLU A 150 -3.30 1.35 10.97
CA GLU A 150 -3.84 0.25 11.78
C GLU A 150 -4.33 0.80 13.12
N SER A 151 -5.59 0.56 13.45
CA SER A 151 -6.16 0.90 14.75
C SER A 151 -5.69 -0.08 15.84
N LEU A 152 -4.38 -0.09 16.11
CA LEU A 152 -3.76 -1.08 16.99
C LEU A 152 -3.83 -0.68 18.47
N ILE A 153 -3.64 0.61 18.79
CA ILE A 153 -3.63 1.15 20.15
C ILE A 153 -4.99 1.77 20.42
N LEU A 154 -5.92 0.98 20.98
CA LEU A 154 -7.31 1.41 21.16
C LEU A 154 -7.47 2.61 22.08
N GLU A 155 -6.60 2.81 23.06
CA GLU A 155 -6.58 3.97 23.93
C GLU A 155 -6.33 5.27 23.14
N PHE A 156 -5.45 5.20 22.12
CA PHE A 156 -5.19 6.32 21.22
C PHE A 156 -6.38 6.61 20.31
N GLU A 157 -6.94 5.58 19.70
CA GLU A 157 -8.11 5.71 18.83
C GLU A 157 -9.32 6.23 19.60
N HIS A 158 -9.57 5.69 20.80
CA HIS A 158 -10.65 6.15 21.67
C HIS A 158 -10.47 7.61 22.09
N ALA A 159 -9.26 8.03 22.45
CA ALA A 159 -8.97 9.42 22.82
C ALA A 159 -9.25 10.41 21.68
N LEU A 160 -9.16 9.99 20.42
CA LEU A 160 -9.42 10.79 19.23
C LEU A 160 -10.82 10.61 18.64
N THR A 161 -11.60 9.66 19.15
CA THR A 161 -12.98 9.45 18.70
C THR A 161 -13.91 10.56 19.22
N ARG A 162 -14.79 11.04 18.35
CA ARG A 162 -15.79 12.08 18.67
C ARG A 162 -17.16 11.66 18.19
N ASP A 163 -18.13 11.89 19.08
CA ASP A 163 -19.54 11.68 18.76
C ASP A 163 -20.10 12.88 18.01
N THR A 164 -20.84 12.58 16.97
CA THR A 164 -21.57 13.55 16.14
C THR A 164 -23.03 13.11 15.98
N PRO A 165 -23.94 13.99 15.50
CA PRO A 165 -25.32 13.58 15.18
C PRO A 165 -25.43 12.44 14.17
N GLN A 166 -24.37 12.19 13.36
CA GLN A 166 -24.30 11.14 12.35
C GLN A 166 -23.67 9.84 12.88
N GLY A 167 -23.13 9.85 14.08
CA GLY A 167 -22.44 8.73 14.74
C GLY A 167 -21.03 9.09 15.20
N SER A 168 -20.32 8.11 15.71
CA SER A 168 -18.97 8.29 16.24
C SER A 168 -17.94 8.20 15.11
N TYR A 169 -16.99 9.15 15.08
CA TYR A 169 -15.89 9.18 14.12
C TYR A 169 -14.56 9.16 14.86
N ASP A 170 -13.69 8.25 14.47
CA ASP A 170 -12.29 8.26 14.84
C ASP A 170 -11.56 9.34 14.02
N LEU A 171 -11.03 10.35 14.67
CA LEU A 171 -10.33 11.47 14.03
C LEU A 171 -8.81 11.25 13.93
N SER A 172 -8.33 10.06 14.27
CA SER A 172 -6.92 9.68 14.11
C SER A 172 -6.53 9.57 12.64
N ALA A 173 -7.46 9.13 11.77
CA ALA A 173 -7.31 9.09 10.32
C ALA A 173 -8.68 9.14 9.61
N HIS A 174 -8.68 9.30 8.27
CA HIS A 174 -9.91 9.21 7.47
C HIS A 174 -10.45 7.78 7.41
N THR A 175 -9.55 6.79 7.36
CA THR A 175 -9.88 5.36 7.38
C THR A 175 -8.88 4.62 8.27
N VAL A 176 -9.33 3.60 8.96
CA VAL A 176 -8.49 2.75 9.81
C VAL A 176 -8.64 1.29 9.41
N TRP A 177 -7.66 0.45 9.72
CA TRP A 177 -7.80 -0.97 9.42
C TRP A 177 -7.54 -1.87 10.62
N LEU A 178 -8.23 -3.00 10.61
CA LEU A 178 -7.99 -4.13 11.49
C LEU A 178 -6.80 -4.94 10.95
N GLY A 179 -5.80 -5.14 11.78
CA GLY A 179 -4.64 -5.99 11.46
C GLY A 179 -5.01 -7.48 11.44
N ASP A 180 -4.13 -8.29 10.86
CA ASP A 180 -4.31 -9.75 10.79
C ASP A 180 -4.33 -10.42 12.19
N ARG A 181 -3.75 -9.76 13.21
CA ARG A 181 -3.71 -10.23 14.61
C ARG A 181 -4.81 -9.68 15.50
N THR A 182 -5.59 -8.71 15.03
CA THR A 182 -6.60 -7.98 15.84
C THR A 182 -8.00 -8.05 15.23
N ARG A 183 -8.24 -8.98 14.31
CA ARG A 183 -9.48 -9.13 13.55
C ARG A 183 -10.44 -10.21 14.08
N GLN A 184 -10.21 -10.73 15.28
CA GLN A 184 -11.08 -11.73 15.89
C GLN A 184 -12.49 -11.13 16.08
N PRO A 185 -13.57 -11.79 15.61
CA PRO A 185 -14.93 -11.23 15.63
C PRO A 185 -15.43 -10.80 17.03
N ASP A 186 -14.93 -11.43 18.08
CA ASP A 186 -15.22 -11.14 19.50
C ASP A 186 -14.17 -10.23 20.16
N GLY A 187 -13.21 -9.72 19.39
CA GLY A 187 -12.11 -8.89 19.88
C GLY A 187 -12.48 -7.41 20.02
N ALA A 188 -11.81 -6.71 20.93
CA ALA A 188 -12.03 -5.30 21.22
C ALA A 188 -11.80 -4.39 19.99
N HIS A 189 -10.86 -4.73 19.11
CA HIS A 189 -10.59 -3.96 17.89
C HIS A 189 -11.76 -4.06 16.89
N VAL A 190 -12.38 -5.25 16.78
CA VAL A 190 -13.55 -5.44 15.93
C VAL A 190 -14.75 -4.70 16.50
N GLU A 191 -14.92 -4.73 17.82
CA GLU A 191 -15.98 -3.98 18.50
C GLU A 191 -15.81 -2.47 18.31
N PHE A 192 -14.58 -1.94 18.39
CA PHE A 192 -14.27 -0.55 18.07
C PHE A 192 -14.64 -0.22 16.61
N ALA A 193 -14.18 -1.04 15.65
CA ALA A 193 -14.46 -0.85 14.24
C ALA A 193 -15.96 -0.88 13.91
N ARG A 194 -16.75 -1.67 14.63
CA ARG A 194 -18.22 -1.73 14.50
C ARG A 194 -18.90 -0.42 14.91
N HIS A 195 -18.32 0.33 15.83
CA HIS A 195 -18.92 1.56 16.39
C HIS A 195 -18.58 2.82 15.61
N VAL A 196 -17.41 2.87 14.97
CA VAL A 196 -17.01 4.06 14.22
C VAL A 196 -17.62 4.10 12.83
N ARG A 197 -17.86 5.31 12.31
CA ARG A 197 -18.42 5.56 10.97
C ARG A 197 -17.37 5.68 9.87
N ASN A 198 -16.10 5.70 10.25
CA ASN A 198 -14.99 5.71 9.29
C ASN A 198 -15.06 4.47 8.37
N PRO A 199 -14.65 4.58 7.11
CA PRO A 199 -14.39 3.40 6.30
C PRO A 199 -13.34 2.50 6.99
N ILE A 200 -13.55 1.19 6.95
CA ILE A 200 -12.74 0.20 7.66
C ILE A 200 -11.98 -0.67 6.66
N GLY A 201 -10.66 -0.77 6.82
CA GLY A 201 -9.86 -1.81 6.19
C GLY A 201 -9.84 -3.09 7.03
N VAL A 202 -9.78 -4.24 6.39
CA VAL A 202 -9.58 -5.54 7.05
C VAL A 202 -8.46 -6.29 6.36
N LYS A 203 -7.39 -6.60 7.09
CA LYS A 203 -6.31 -7.44 6.57
C LYS A 203 -6.77 -8.90 6.46
N VAL A 204 -6.68 -9.45 5.26
CA VAL A 204 -7.08 -10.83 4.95
C VAL A 204 -5.83 -11.63 4.57
N GLY A 205 -5.33 -12.42 5.50
CA GLY A 205 -4.12 -13.21 5.35
C GLY A 205 -4.40 -14.71 5.25
N PRO A 206 -3.34 -15.54 5.15
CA PRO A 206 -3.46 -16.98 4.97
C PRO A 206 -4.17 -17.73 6.09
N SER A 207 -4.26 -17.15 7.28
CA SER A 207 -4.94 -17.75 8.43
C SER A 207 -6.45 -17.49 8.48
N MET A 208 -6.97 -16.56 7.65
CA MET A 208 -8.39 -16.26 7.55
C MET A 208 -9.12 -17.41 6.89
N LYS A 209 -10.21 -17.86 7.50
CA LYS A 209 -11.15 -18.80 6.86
C LYS A 209 -12.28 -18.03 6.17
N PRO A 210 -12.85 -18.55 5.07
CA PRO A 210 -13.97 -17.89 4.38
C PRO A 210 -15.16 -17.58 5.30
N GLU A 211 -15.51 -18.50 6.19
CA GLU A 211 -16.64 -18.35 7.13
C GLU A 211 -16.36 -17.27 8.18
N GLU A 212 -15.12 -17.21 8.67
CA GLU A 212 -14.66 -16.17 9.59
C GLU A 212 -14.73 -14.78 8.94
N LEU A 213 -14.34 -14.68 7.66
CA LEU A 213 -14.44 -13.44 6.89
C LEU A 213 -15.90 -12.95 6.82
N ILE A 214 -16.85 -13.84 6.57
CA ILE A 214 -18.27 -13.45 6.49
C ILE A 214 -18.78 -13.01 7.87
N THR A 215 -18.45 -13.73 8.93
CA THR A 215 -18.79 -13.36 10.31
C THR A 215 -18.24 -11.97 10.66
N LEU A 216 -17.00 -11.70 10.30
CA LEU A 216 -16.37 -10.40 10.51
C LEU A 216 -17.08 -9.28 9.72
N LEU A 217 -17.41 -9.52 8.46
CA LEU A 217 -18.17 -8.58 7.64
C LEU A 217 -19.57 -8.29 8.21
N ASP A 218 -20.24 -9.32 8.72
CA ASP A 218 -21.54 -9.19 9.38
C ASP A 218 -21.45 -8.31 10.63
N THR A 219 -20.31 -8.37 11.33
CA THR A 219 -20.05 -7.57 12.53
C THR A 219 -19.72 -6.12 12.22
N VAL A 220 -18.75 -5.87 11.31
CA VAL A 220 -18.26 -4.49 11.04
C VAL A 220 -19.11 -3.73 10.03
N ASN A 221 -19.94 -4.40 9.23
CA ASN A 221 -20.83 -3.77 8.25
C ASN A 221 -22.24 -4.42 8.26
N PRO A 222 -22.95 -4.42 9.39
CA PRO A 222 -24.24 -5.12 9.53
C PRO A 222 -25.31 -4.57 8.57
N HIS A 223 -25.21 -3.29 8.20
CA HIS A 223 -26.14 -2.60 7.29
C HIS A 223 -25.78 -2.70 5.81
N VAL A 224 -24.73 -3.48 5.49
CA VAL A 224 -24.27 -3.71 4.10
C VAL A 224 -24.03 -2.39 3.34
N GLN A 225 -23.44 -1.41 4.01
CA GLN A 225 -23.10 -0.13 3.42
C GLN A 225 -22.00 -0.33 2.37
N LYS A 226 -22.28 0.09 1.14
CA LYS A 226 -21.35 -0.04 0.01
C LYS A 226 -20.10 0.82 0.23
N GLY A 227 -18.92 0.22 0.00
CA GLY A 227 -17.63 0.90 0.12
C GLY A 227 -17.17 1.17 1.55
N HIS A 228 -17.95 0.79 2.57
CA HIS A 228 -17.56 0.95 3.96
C HIS A 228 -16.39 0.05 4.36
N VAL A 229 -16.34 -1.17 3.82
CA VAL A 229 -15.26 -2.12 4.13
C VAL A 229 -14.38 -2.37 2.92
N THR A 230 -13.07 -2.24 3.14
CA THR A 230 -12.01 -2.62 2.19
C THR A 230 -11.30 -3.87 2.69
N LEU A 231 -11.37 -4.95 1.93
CA LEU A 231 -10.67 -6.21 2.19
C LEU A 231 -9.26 -6.12 1.60
N ILE A 232 -8.25 -6.06 2.46
CA ILE A 232 -6.84 -5.90 2.09
C ILE A 232 -6.16 -7.26 2.15
N THR A 233 -6.08 -7.93 1.00
CA THR A 233 -5.53 -9.30 0.88
C THR A 233 -4.00 -9.29 0.91
N ARG A 234 -3.40 -10.26 1.66
CA ARG A 234 -1.96 -10.37 1.84
C ARG A 234 -1.51 -11.82 2.02
N TYR A 235 -1.59 -12.61 0.97
CA TYR A 235 -1.33 -14.05 1.05
C TYR A 235 0.14 -14.43 0.79
N GLY A 236 0.86 -13.64 0.03
CA GLY A 236 2.14 -13.99 -0.58
C GLY A 236 1.94 -14.72 -1.92
N GLU A 237 2.95 -14.63 -2.79
CA GLU A 237 2.89 -15.20 -4.15
C GLU A 237 2.58 -16.71 -4.16
N SER A 238 3.09 -17.44 -3.17
CA SER A 238 2.95 -18.90 -3.08
C SER A 238 1.55 -19.37 -2.68
N LYS A 239 0.71 -18.52 -2.08
CA LYS A 239 -0.59 -18.91 -1.50
C LYS A 239 -1.78 -18.20 -2.11
N VAL A 240 -1.57 -17.11 -2.82
CA VAL A 240 -2.65 -16.28 -3.36
C VAL A 240 -3.58 -17.06 -4.29
N LYS A 241 -3.02 -17.97 -5.11
CA LYS A 241 -3.78 -18.76 -6.08
C LYS A 241 -4.73 -19.77 -5.43
N ASP A 242 -4.37 -20.27 -4.26
CA ASP A 242 -5.17 -21.27 -3.54
C ASP A 242 -6.23 -20.59 -2.66
N LEU A 243 -5.89 -19.50 -1.99
CA LEU A 243 -6.73 -18.93 -0.93
C LEU A 243 -7.68 -17.82 -1.41
N LEU A 244 -7.22 -16.94 -2.31
CA LEU A 244 -8.05 -15.82 -2.76
C LEU A 244 -9.36 -16.23 -3.44
N PRO A 245 -9.41 -17.28 -4.29
CA PRO A 245 -10.65 -17.70 -4.93
C PRO A 245 -11.74 -18.10 -3.94
N GLU A 246 -11.40 -18.75 -2.83
CA GLU A 246 -12.36 -19.18 -1.82
C GLU A 246 -12.97 -17.99 -1.08
N HIS A 247 -12.14 -16.99 -0.73
CA HIS A 247 -12.63 -15.77 -0.10
C HIS A 247 -13.54 -14.95 -1.02
N ILE A 248 -13.16 -14.81 -2.32
CA ILE A 248 -14.02 -14.12 -3.29
C ILE A 248 -15.38 -14.81 -3.41
N LYS A 249 -15.39 -16.12 -3.57
CA LYS A 249 -16.64 -16.92 -3.68
C LYS A 249 -17.50 -16.80 -2.41
N ALA A 250 -16.89 -16.85 -1.22
CA ALA A 250 -17.60 -16.68 0.03
C ALA A 250 -18.29 -15.31 0.10
N VAL A 251 -17.57 -14.23 -0.24
CA VAL A 251 -18.14 -12.89 -0.27
C VAL A 251 -19.23 -12.76 -1.33
N GLN A 252 -19.02 -13.31 -2.55
CA GLN A 252 -20.02 -13.29 -3.62
C GLN A 252 -21.31 -14.01 -3.25
N ASN A 253 -21.22 -15.07 -2.44
CA ASN A 253 -22.38 -15.84 -1.97
C ASN A 253 -23.03 -15.23 -0.71
N SER A 254 -22.53 -14.11 -0.19
CA SER A 254 -23.03 -13.43 1.00
C SER A 254 -23.85 -12.19 0.66
N LYS A 255 -24.50 -11.59 1.66
CA LYS A 255 -25.16 -10.29 1.52
C LYS A 255 -24.19 -9.14 1.17
N HIS A 256 -22.90 -9.32 1.41
CA HIS A 256 -21.83 -8.34 1.18
C HIS A 256 -21.27 -8.34 -0.26
N ALA A 257 -21.78 -9.18 -1.15
CA ALA A 257 -21.25 -9.39 -2.51
C ALA A 257 -20.96 -8.12 -3.33
N LYS A 258 -21.74 -7.05 -3.10
CA LYS A 258 -21.61 -5.76 -3.80
C LYS A 258 -21.27 -4.61 -2.87
N ALA A 259 -20.85 -4.89 -1.64
CA ALA A 259 -20.63 -3.87 -0.61
C ALA A 259 -19.17 -3.65 -0.27
N VAL A 260 -18.29 -4.60 -0.56
CA VAL A 260 -16.86 -4.53 -0.22
C VAL A 260 -16.01 -4.03 -1.38
N ILE A 261 -14.88 -3.43 -1.04
CA ILE A 261 -13.79 -3.09 -1.95
C ILE A 261 -12.66 -4.10 -1.73
N TRP A 262 -12.12 -4.66 -2.81
CA TRP A 262 -10.95 -5.53 -2.75
C TRP A 262 -9.67 -4.75 -3.02
N CYS A 263 -8.66 -4.94 -2.19
CA CYS A 263 -7.35 -4.30 -2.30
C CYS A 263 -6.25 -5.36 -2.13
N CYS A 264 -5.27 -5.38 -3.03
CA CYS A 264 -4.13 -6.29 -2.95
C CYS A 264 -2.98 -5.63 -2.18
N ASP A 265 -2.48 -6.27 -1.13
CA ASP A 265 -1.26 -5.95 -0.42
C ASP A 265 -0.20 -7.00 -0.75
N PRO A 266 0.59 -6.81 -1.79
CA PRO A 266 1.60 -7.79 -2.21
C PRO A 266 2.92 -7.63 -1.42
N MET A 267 2.92 -6.80 -0.37
CA MET A 267 4.12 -6.50 0.41
C MET A 267 4.28 -7.44 1.61
N HIS A 268 3.25 -7.50 2.49
CA HIS A 268 3.37 -8.15 3.79
C HIS A 268 3.41 -9.68 3.74
N GLY A 269 2.94 -10.31 2.65
CA GLY A 269 3.03 -11.76 2.43
C GLY A 269 4.37 -12.21 1.83
N ASN A 270 5.17 -11.29 1.29
CA ASN A 270 6.38 -11.57 0.52
C ASN A 270 7.68 -11.07 1.19
N THR A 271 7.63 -10.78 2.49
CA THR A 271 8.83 -10.40 3.24
C THR A 271 9.66 -11.63 3.56
N VAL A 272 10.93 -11.59 3.19
CA VAL A 272 11.94 -12.65 3.43
C VAL A 272 13.15 -12.07 4.13
N THR A 273 13.99 -12.95 4.67
CA THR A 273 15.29 -12.57 5.21
C THR A 273 16.31 -12.53 4.06
N SER A 274 17.20 -11.55 4.06
CA SER A 274 18.31 -11.48 3.10
C SER A 274 19.18 -12.74 3.18
N PRO A 275 19.49 -13.39 2.06
CA PRO A 275 20.41 -14.54 2.04
C PRO A 275 21.80 -14.22 2.57
N SER A 276 22.33 -13.02 2.30
CA SER A 276 23.68 -12.61 2.70
C SER A 276 23.75 -12.02 4.11
N ASP A 277 22.62 -11.57 4.66
CA ASP A 277 22.56 -10.96 6.00
C ASP A 277 21.26 -11.31 6.73
N PRO A 278 21.30 -12.28 7.67
CA PRO A 278 20.10 -12.71 8.39
C PRO A 278 19.48 -11.63 9.29
N LYS A 279 20.12 -10.49 9.46
CA LYS A 279 19.58 -9.34 10.21
C LYS A 279 18.71 -8.44 9.34
N LEU A 280 18.88 -8.49 8.01
CA LEU A 280 18.12 -7.68 7.08
C LEU A 280 16.89 -8.44 6.56
N LYS A 281 15.79 -7.75 6.52
CA LYS A 281 14.61 -8.19 5.78
C LYS A 281 14.63 -7.57 4.39
N THR A 282 14.06 -8.27 3.43
CA THR A 282 13.90 -7.76 2.06
C THR A 282 12.66 -8.34 1.42
N ARG A 283 12.40 -7.96 0.19
CA ARG A 283 11.35 -8.51 -0.68
C ARG A 283 11.90 -8.68 -2.08
N MET A 284 11.53 -9.76 -2.72
CA MET A 284 11.77 -9.93 -4.15
C MET A 284 10.70 -9.14 -4.91
N PHE A 285 11.11 -8.21 -5.77
CA PHE A 285 10.19 -7.46 -6.62
C PHE A 285 9.34 -8.38 -7.51
N SER A 286 9.94 -9.46 -8.00
CA SER A 286 9.23 -10.50 -8.76
C SER A 286 8.10 -11.15 -7.98
N ALA A 287 8.27 -11.42 -6.69
CA ALA A 287 7.23 -11.98 -5.84
C ALA A 287 6.07 -11.00 -5.61
N ILE A 288 6.39 -9.71 -5.46
CA ILE A 288 5.38 -8.64 -5.36
C ILE A 288 4.56 -8.57 -6.65
N VAL A 289 5.21 -8.56 -7.80
CA VAL A 289 4.56 -8.57 -9.12
C VAL A 289 3.73 -9.84 -9.32
N SER A 290 4.25 -11.00 -8.90
CA SER A 290 3.57 -12.30 -9.03
C SER A 290 2.26 -12.33 -8.22
N GLU A 291 2.24 -11.87 -6.96
CA GLU A 291 1.02 -11.80 -6.16
C GLU A 291 0.02 -10.81 -6.76
N LEU A 292 0.48 -9.61 -7.15
CA LEU A 292 -0.37 -8.58 -7.75
C LEU A 292 -1.03 -9.06 -9.04
N THR A 293 -0.27 -9.66 -9.93
CA THR A 293 -0.78 -10.16 -11.22
C THR A 293 -1.72 -11.34 -11.02
N SER A 294 -1.42 -12.24 -10.09
CA SER A 294 -2.32 -13.32 -9.70
C SER A 294 -3.63 -12.80 -9.14
N CYS A 295 -3.62 -11.78 -8.28
CA CYS A 295 -4.84 -11.13 -7.81
C CYS A 295 -5.68 -10.60 -8.96
N LEU A 296 -5.10 -9.86 -9.91
CA LEU A 296 -5.80 -9.32 -11.08
C LEU A 296 -6.46 -10.43 -11.92
N GLN A 297 -5.73 -11.53 -12.16
CA GLN A 297 -6.23 -12.68 -12.91
C GLN A 297 -7.39 -13.40 -12.22
N ILE A 298 -7.25 -13.64 -10.91
CA ILE A 298 -8.25 -14.35 -10.12
C ILE A 298 -9.53 -13.53 -10.03
N HIS A 299 -9.44 -12.22 -9.73
CA HIS A 299 -10.60 -11.35 -9.72
C HIS A 299 -11.32 -11.32 -11.06
N ALA A 300 -10.58 -11.18 -12.17
CA ALA A 300 -11.15 -11.19 -13.51
C ALA A 300 -11.83 -12.53 -13.84
N SER A 301 -11.21 -13.67 -13.49
CA SER A 301 -11.76 -15.00 -13.76
C SER A 301 -13.05 -15.32 -12.99
N LEU A 302 -13.22 -14.71 -11.83
CA LEU A 302 -14.39 -14.89 -10.94
C LEU A 302 -15.43 -13.77 -11.08
N GLY A 303 -15.29 -12.86 -12.05
CA GLY A 303 -16.21 -11.74 -12.23
C GLY A 303 -16.21 -10.77 -11.04
N SER A 304 -15.11 -10.69 -10.32
CA SER A 304 -14.85 -9.74 -9.23
C SER A 304 -13.91 -8.64 -9.72
N VAL A 305 -13.77 -7.56 -8.96
CA VAL A 305 -12.92 -6.41 -9.30
C VAL A 305 -11.93 -6.17 -8.17
N MET A 306 -10.65 -6.14 -8.50
CA MET A 306 -9.62 -5.62 -7.62
C MET A 306 -9.64 -4.09 -7.71
N GLY A 307 -10.09 -3.41 -6.65
CA GLY A 307 -10.32 -1.96 -6.63
C GLY A 307 -9.11 -1.15 -6.20
N GLY A 308 -8.05 -1.77 -5.69
CA GLY A 308 -6.89 -1.04 -5.20
C GLY A 308 -5.67 -1.88 -4.90
N VAL A 309 -4.57 -1.19 -4.57
CA VAL A 309 -3.30 -1.78 -4.09
C VAL A 309 -2.87 -1.09 -2.81
N HIS A 310 -2.24 -1.85 -1.92
CA HIS A 310 -1.66 -1.37 -0.67
C HIS A 310 -0.15 -1.65 -0.69
N LEU A 311 0.65 -0.59 -0.81
CA LEU A 311 2.08 -0.68 -1.04
C LEU A 311 2.86 0.04 0.07
N GLU A 312 4.06 -0.42 0.35
CA GLU A 312 5.05 0.28 1.18
C GLU A 312 6.11 0.88 0.27
N LEU A 313 6.15 2.21 0.22
CA LEU A 313 6.95 2.99 -0.70
C LEU A 313 7.82 3.99 0.05
N THR A 314 8.95 4.39 -0.57
CA THR A 314 9.71 5.57 -0.14
C THR A 314 10.02 6.46 -1.34
N GLY A 315 10.07 7.78 -1.10
CA GLY A 315 10.54 8.75 -2.07
C GLY A 315 12.01 9.14 -1.87
N ASP A 316 12.69 8.55 -0.89
CA ASP A 316 14.11 8.82 -0.63
C ASP A 316 14.95 8.27 -1.78
N GLU A 317 15.88 9.09 -2.28
CA GLU A 317 16.75 8.71 -3.40
C GLU A 317 17.72 7.58 -3.01
N GLY A 318 17.92 6.63 -3.92
CA GLY A 318 18.95 5.60 -3.82
C GLY A 318 18.68 4.49 -2.82
N VAL A 319 17.47 4.42 -2.23
CA VAL A 319 17.12 3.37 -1.26
C VAL A 319 17.13 1.99 -1.91
N THR A 320 17.75 1.02 -1.21
CA THR A 320 17.93 -0.36 -1.66
C THR A 320 17.45 -1.34 -0.60
N GLU A 321 16.11 -1.43 -0.40
CA GLU A 321 15.48 -2.30 0.60
C GLU A 321 14.82 -3.55 -0.01
N CYS A 322 14.42 -3.48 -1.28
CA CYS A 322 13.84 -4.59 -2.04
C CYS A 322 14.73 -4.97 -3.23
N MET A 323 14.88 -6.26 -3.49
CA MET A 323 15.69 -6.79 -4.59
C MET A 323 14.92 -6.81 -5.91
N GLY A 324 15.62 -6.64 -7.03
CA GLY A 324 15.04 -6.70 -8.39
C GLY A 324 14.46 -5.38 -8.86
N GLY A 325 13.49 -5.47 -9.80
CA GLY A 325 12.95 -4.32 -10.51
C GLY A 325 13.81 -3.93 -11.72
N SER A 326 13.46 -2.85 -12.40
CA SER A 326 14.21 -2.34 -13.57
C SER A 326 15.63 -1.87 -13.26
N MET A 327 15.97 -1.72 -11.97
CA MET A 327 17.32 -1.46 -11.48
C MET A 327 18.15 -2.74 -11.26
N GLU A 328 17.55 -3.93 -11.35
CA GLU A 328 18.21 -5.22 -11.14
C GLU A 328 18.95 -5.34 -9.80
N LEU A 329 18.38 -4.76 -8.72
CA LEU A 329 19.03 -4.75 -7.40
C LEU A 329 19.24 -6.17 -6.88
N SER A 330 20.49 -6.48 -6.54
CA SER A 330 20.90 -7.74 -5.93
C SER A 330 20.80 -7.72 -4.42
N ASP A 331 21.03 -8.87 -3.78
CA ASP A 331 21.12 -8.99 -2.30
C ASP A 331 22.29 -8.18 -1.73
N GLU A 332 23.41 -8.10 -2.47
CA GLU A 332 24.58 -7.32 -2.06
C GLU A 332 24.33 -5.82 -2.06
N ASP A 333 23.45 -5.33 -2.94
CA ASP A 333 23.06 -3.92 -3.04
C ASP A 333 22.25 -3.43 -1.83
N LEU A 334 21.59 -4.34 -1.09
CA LEU A 334 20.78 -3.97 0.08
C LEU A 334 21.57 -3.14 1.10
N LYS A 335 22.84 -3.46 1.30
CA LYS A 335 23.71 -2.79 2.27
C LYS A 335 24.09 -1.37 1.89
N ARG A 336 23.83 -0.98 0.63
CA ARG A 336 24.25 0.32 0.10
C ARG A 336 23.41 1.47 0.67
N CYS A 337 22.11 1.30 0.79
CA CYS A 337 21.21 2.33 1.33
C CYS A 337 19.94 1.69 1.93
N TYR A 338 20.10 0.99 3.06
CA TYR A 338 18.99 0.38 3.80
C TYR A 338 18.60 1.28 4.97
N LEU A 339 17.48 1.99 4.87
CA LEU A 339 17.09 3.05 5.81
C LEU A 339 15.95 2.65 6.75
N THR A 340 15.16 1.63 6.42
CA THR A 340 13.99 1.30 7.22
C THR A 340 14.36 0.63 8.55
N HIS A 341 13.72 1.06 9.63
CA HIS A 341 13.73 0.36 10.92
C HIS A 341 12.58 -0.67 11.02
N CYS A 342 11.73 -0.75 10.01
CA CYS A 342 10.53 -1.57 10.01
C CYS A 342 10.56 -2.66 8.94
N ASP A 343 9.80 -2.46 7.89
CA ASP A 343 9.66 -3.42 6.80
C ASP A 343 10.20 -2.79 5.51
N PRO A 344 10.84 -3.57 4.62
CA PRO A 344 11.48 -3.05 3.42
C PRO A 344 10.45 -2.41 2.48
N ARG A 345 10.83 -1.26 1.89
CA ARG A 345 9.98 -0.45 1.03
C ARG A 345 10.46 -0.53 -0.43
N LEU A 346 9.53 -0.38 -1.36
CA LEU A 346 9.88 -0.11 -2.76
C LEU A 346 10.44 1.30 -2.86
N ASN A 347 11.53 1.46 -3.59
CA ASN A 347 12.07 2.76 -3.93
C ASN A 347 11.25 3.47 -5.03
N TYR A 348 11.67 4.65 -5.42
CA TYR A 348 10.98 5.46 -6.43
C TYR A 348 10.83 4.70 -7.77
N GLU A 349 11.90 4.07 -8.23
CA GLU A 349 11.98 3.36 -9.50
C GLU A 349 11.08 2.11 -9.51
N GLN A 350 11.20 1.26 -8.52
CA GLN A 350 10.34 0.09 -8.35
C GLN A 350 8.87 0.48 -8.22
N SER A 351 8.59 1.63 -7.62
CA SER A 351 7.23 2.17 -7.52
C SER A 351 6.67 2.59 -8.88
N LEU A 352 7.52 3.13 -9.76
CA LEU A 352 7.12 3.43 -11.15
C LEU A 352 6.89 2.15 -11.95
N ASP A 353 7.75 1.14 -11.81
CA ASP A 353 7.58 -0.16 -12.48
C ASP A 353 6.19 -0.78 -12.17
N ILE A 354 5.79 -0.78 -10.89
CA ILE A 354 4.45 -1.22 -10.49
C ILE A 354 3.34 -0.35 -11.11
N ALA A 355 3.52 0.95 -11.15
CA ALA A 355 2.52 1.86 -11.71
C ALA A 355 2.31 1.64 -13.21
N PHE A 356 3.38 1.44 -13.97
CA PHE A 356 3.31 1.14 -15.40
C PHE A 356 2.67 -0.22 -15.65
N LEU A 357 3.03 -1.25 -14.87
CA LEU A 357 2.40 -2.56 -14.95
C LEU A 357 0.88 -2.48 -14.76
N ILE A 358 0.42 -1.83 -13.69
CA ILE A 358 -1.01 -1.66 -13.42
C ILE A 358 -1.68 -0.87 -14.55
N SER A 359 -1.06 0.23 -15.00
CA SER A 359 -1.55 1.07 -16.08
C SER A 359 -1.77 0.29 -17.38
N ASP A 360 -0.80 -0.53 -17.76
CA ASP A 360 -0.87 -1.34 -18.98
C ASP A 360 -1.97 -2.41 -18.94
N VAL A 361 -2.13 -3.07 -17.79
CA VAL A 361 -3.21 -4.04 -17.59
C VAL A 361 -4.57 -3.36 -17.70
N LEU A 362 -4.78 -2.28 -16.98
CA LEU A 362 -6.05 -1.54 -16.97
C LEU A 362 -6.37 -0.91 -18.33
N LYS A 363 -5.36 -0.39 -19.04
CA LYS A 363 -5.48 0.11 -20.41
C LYS A 363 -5.91 -0.99 -21.38
N SER A 364 -5.34 -2.17 -21.24
CA SER A 364 -5.67 -3.33 -22.06
C SER A 364 -7.07 -3.84 -21.78
N GLN A 365 -7.48 -3.92 -20.51
CA GLN A 365 -8.86 -4.27 -20.12
C GLN A 365 -9.88 -3.29 -20.72
N ARG A 366 -9.60 -1.99 -20.67
CA ARG A 366 -10.46 -0.94 -21.26
C ARG A 366 -10.62 -1.12 -22.77
N ARG A 367 -9.64 -1.73 -23.45
CA ARG A 367 -9.68 -2.08 -24.87
C ARG A 367 -10.31 -3.43 -25.17
N GLY A 368 -10.89 -4.08 -24.16
CA GLY A 368 -11.52 -5.41 -24.29
C GLY A 368 -10.53 -6.58 -24.36
N ILE A 369 -9.23 -6.33 -24.05
CA ILE A 369 -8.23 -7.40 -24.00
C ILE A 369 -8.36 -8.11 -22.65
N PRO A 370 -8.53 -9.44 -22.62
CA PRO A 370 -8.59 -10.21 -21.39
C PRO A 370 -7.34 -10.00 -20.52
N VAL A 371 -7.52 -9.99 -19.18
CA VAL A 371 -6.43 -9.75 -18.21
C VAL A 371 -5.24 -10.67 -18.44
N ASN A 372 -5.46 -11.96 -18.73
CA ASN A 372 -4.39 -12.92 -18.97
C ASN A 372 -3.51 -12.53 -20.16
N ASN A 373 -4.12 -12.06 -21.25
CA ASN A 373 -3.39 -11.60 -22.44
C ASN A 373 -2.67 -10.28 -22.17
N ALA A 374 -3.32 -9.38 -21.44
CA ALA A 374 -2.74 -8.10 -21.04
C ALA A 374 -1.51 -8.30 -20.16
N LEU A 375 -1.60 -9.19 -19.16
CA LEU A 375 -0.49 -9.53 -18.25
C LEU A 375 0.64 -10.23 -18.99
N SER A 376 0.35 -11.19 -19.87
CA SER A 376 1.38 -11.83 -20.67
C SER A 376 2.15 -10.80 -21.51
N GLN A 377 1.46 -9.82 -22.09
CA GLN A 377 2.10 -8.74 -22.84
C GLN A 377 2.94 -7.82 -21.94
N ALA A 378 2.41 -7.42 -20.78
CA ALA A 378 3.11 -6.54 -19.83
C ALA A 378 4.35 -7.24 -19.24
N LEU A 379 4.23 -8.50 -18.84
CA LEU A 379 5.34 -9.29 -18.31
C LEU A 379 6.39 -9.63 -19.37
N LEU A 380 5.98 -9.91 -20.62
CA LEU A 380 6.94 -10.09 -21.72
C LEU A 380 7.74 -8.81 -22.00
N ARG A 381 7.16 -7.65 -21.73
CA ARG A 381 7.87 -6.36 -21.82
C ARG A 381 8.86 -6.18 -20.68
N SER A 382 8.48 -6.55 -19.44
CA SER A 382 9.38 -6.50 -18.28
C SER A 382 10.45 -7.60 -18.34
N ASN A 383 10.14 -8.82 -18.77
CA ASN A 383 11.09 -9.96 -18.87
C ASN A 383 11.99 -9.92 -20.12
N ARG A 384 11.77 -9.02 -21.07
CA ARG A 384 12.77 -8.73 -22.11
C ARG A 384 14.06 -8.12 -21.54
N VAL A 385 14.04 -7.81 -20.23
CA VAL A 385 15.20 -7.34 -19.47
C VAL A 385 16.07 -8.52 -18.99
N GLU A 386 15.50 -9.73 -18.76
CA GLU A 386 16.23 -10.87 -18.19
C GLU A 386 16.84 -11.83 -19.24
N GLY A 387 16.74 -11.56 -20.50
CA GLY A 387 17.21 -12.51 -21.51
C GLY A 387 17.51 -11.90 -22.88
N ASN A 388 18.69 -11.37 -23.03
CA ASN A 388 19.47 -11.66 -24.25
C ASN A 388 20.95 -11.27 -24.10
N PRO A 389 21.88 -12.20 -24.49
CA PRO A 389 23.30 -11.88 -24.59
C PRO A 389 23.58 -10.87 -25.70
#